data_2d521c63f508427e2f9b58f4915871bb
#
_entry.id   2d521c63f508427e2f9b58f4915871bb
#
_cell.length_a   1.000
_cell.length_b   1.000
_cell.length_c   1.000
_cell.angle_alpha   90.00
_cell.angle_beta   90.00
_cell.angle_gamma   90.00
#
_symmetry.space_group_name_H-M   'P 1'
#
loop_
_entity.id
_entity.type
_entity.pdbx_description
1 polymer ?
#
loop_
_entity_poly.entity_id
_entity_poly.type
_entity_poly.pdbx_seq_one_letter_code
_entity_poly.pdbx_strand_id
1 'polypeptide(L)'
;MKVLVIGGGAREHALCRSLSLDPDVTALYCAPGNAGIAEVAELRAVDALDGDAVARLATELGAGLVVVGPEAPLVAGVADAVRAAGIPCFGPSGEAARLEGSKAFAKDVMAGAGVPTARSYVCTTPAEIDEALDAFGAPYVVKDDGLAAGKGVVVTEDVDVARAHALSCDRVVIEEFLDGPEVSLFAITDGTTVVPLQPAQDFKRALDGDEGPNTGGMGAYSPLPWADPKLVDEVLETVLQPTVDELRRRGTPFSGLLYAGLAITSRGVRVIEFNARFGDPETQVVLARLKTPLAGVLLASANGALDTLPPLNWRDDAAVTVVIASHNYPDTPRTGDPIDGLADVAAQDGPDAYVLHAGTRAEGDAVVSAGGRVLSVTATGKDLTAARERAYTALGRIRLDGSHHRTDIALKAAQA
;
A
#
# COMPACT_ATOMS: atom_id res chain seq x y z
N MET A 1 12.60 7.00 -20.96
CA MET A 1 11.79 5.81 -21.36
C MET A 1 10.30 6.10 -21.24
N LYS A 2 9.45 5.30 -21.92
CA LYS A 2 8.00 5.37 -21.74
C LYS A 2 7.56 4.43 -20.62
N VAL A 3 6.71 4.89 -19.71
CA VAL A 3 6.22 4.10 -18.58
C VAL A 3 4.69 4.03 -18.60
N LEU A 4 4.15 2.83 -18.35
CA LEU A 4 2.72 2.59 -18.16
C LEU A 4 2.45 2.13 -16.72
N VAL A 5 1.64 2.89 -15.98
CA VAL A 5 1.19 2.52 -14.63
C VAL A 5 -0.22 1.93 -14.73
N ILE A 6 -0.44 0.78 -14.09
CA ILE A 6 -1.74 0.11 -14.03
C ILE A 6 -2.39 0.39 -12.67
N GLY A 7 -3.62 0.90 -12.71
CA GLY A 7 -4.42 1.24 -11.54
C GLY A 7 -4.94 2.66 -11.59
N GLY A 8 -5.64 3.11 -10.55
CA GLY A 8 -6.29 4.43 -10.55
C GLY A 8 -6.54 4.98 -9.14
N GLY A 9 -5.83 4.50 -8.13
CA GLY A 9 -5.91 4.99 -6.75
C GLY A 9 -4.91 6.10 -6.43
N ALA A 10 -4.89 6.55 -5.18
CA ALA A 10 -3.93 7.56 -4.72
C ALA A 10 -2.50 7.04 -4.72
N ARG A 11 -2.29 5.76 -4.49
CA ARG A 11 -1.00 5.09 -4.66
C ARG A 11 -0.49 5.23 -6.09
N GLU A 12 -1.32 4.95 -7.09
CA GLU A 12 -0.94 5.11 -8.51
C GLU A 12 -0.72 6.57 -8.85
N HIS A 13 -1.49 7.50 -8.28
CA HIS A 13 -1.23 8.93 -8.45
C HIS A 13 0.13 9.34 -7.85
N ALA A 14 0.48 8.83 -6.66
CA ALA A 14 1.79 9.07 -6.06
C ALA A 14 2.93 8.53 -6.93
N LEU A 15 2.77 7.31 -7.49
CA LEU A 15 3.71 6.72 -8.45
C LEU A 15 3.82 7.58 -9.72
N CYS A 16 2.70 7.95 -10.33
CA CYS A 16 2.68 8.79 -11.53
C CYS A 16 3.33 10.16 -11.27
N ARG A 17 3.06 10.79 -10.12
CA ARG A 17 3.71 12.04 -9.74
C ARG A 17 5.23 11.89 -9.62
N SER A 18 5.71 10.86 -8.93
CA SER A 18 7.15 10.60 -8.82
C SER A 18 7.80 10.33 -10.18
N LEU A 19 7.14 9.55 -11.04
CA LEU A 19 7.61 9.24 -12.38
C LEU A 19 7.57 10.44 -13.32
N SER A 20 6.60 11.36 -13.17
CA SER A 20 6.53 12.59 -13.98
C SER A 20 7.66 13.57 -13.67
N LEU A 21 8.25 13.50 -12.49
CA LEU A 21 9.39 14.30 -12.06
C LEU A 21 10.75 13.64 -12.41
N ASP A 22 10.73 12.40 -12.88
CA ASP A 22 11.92 11.65 -13.24
C ASP A 22 12.41 12.04 -14.64
N PRO A 23 13.65 12.58 -14.79
CA PRO A 23 14.15 13.06 -16.07
C PRO A 23 14.31 11.96 -17.14
N ASP A 24 14.37 10.69 -16.73
CA ASP A 24 14.52 9.56 -17.64
C ASP A 24 13.16 9.09 -18.21
N VAL A 25 12.04 9.60 -17.68
CA VAL A 25 10.69 9.31 -18.20
C VAL A 25 10.34 10.29 -19.30
N THR A 26 10.25 9.79 -20.54
CA THR A 26 9.96 10.62 -21.73
C THR A 26 8.47 10.67 -22.07
N ALA A 27 7.67 9.70 -21.60
CA ALA A 27 6.21 9.71 -21.67
C ALA A 27 5.65 8.82 -20.54
N LEU A 28 4.59 9.28 -19.91
CA LEU A 28 3.93 8.59 -18.81
C LEU A 28 2.46 8.35 -19.14
N TYR A 29 2.05 7.10 -19.01
CA TYR A 29 0.68 6.64 -19.22
C TYR A 29 0.15 6.00 -17.94
N CYS A 30 -1.15 6.10 -17.72
CA CYS A 30 -1.83 5.40 -16.64
C CYS A 30 -3.15 4.78 -17.12
N ALA A 31 -3.45 3.57 -16.68
CA ALA A 31 -4.65 2.85 -17.10
C ALA A 31 -5.30 2.10 -15.91
N PRO A 32 -6.57 2.35 -15.58
CA PRO A 32 -7.44 3.38 -16.17
C PRO A 32 -7.14 4.80 -15.68
N GLY A 33 -6.41 4.97 -14.54
CA GLY A 33 -6.14 6.26 -13.89
C GLY A 33 -7.35 6.87 -13.19
N ASN A 34 -7.24 8.15 -12.86
CA ASN A 34 -8.31 8.97 -12.28
C ASN A 34 -8.17 10.44 -12.71
N ALA A 35 -9.08 11.30 -12.25
CA ALA A 35 -9.10 12.72 -12.67
C ALA A 35 -7.80 13.48 -12.35
N GLY A 36 -7.15 13.21 -11.21
CA GLY A 36 -5.89 13.88 -10.84
C GLY A 36 -4.68 13.30 -11.56
N ILE A 37 -4.66 12.00 -11.85
CA ILE A 37 -3.58 11.39 -12.63
C ILE A 37 -3.52 11.97 -14.05
N ALA A 38 -4.66 12.39 -14.60
CA ALA A 38 -4.74 13.04 -15.90
C ALA A 38 -3.90 14.33 -16.02
N GLU A 39 -3.54 14.95 -14.90
CA GLU A 39 -2.69 16.15 -14.88
C GLU A 39 -1.20 15.84 -15.09
N VAL A 40 -0.77 14.59 -14.79
CA VAL A 40 0.65 14.18 -14.83
C VAL A 40 0.93 13.03 -15.77
N ALA A 41 -0.09 12.33 -16.26
CA ALA A 41 0.03 11.17 -17.15
C ALA A 41 -1.10 11.17 -18.17
N GLU A 42 -0.85 10.57 -19.33
CA GLU A 42 -1.89 10.34 -20.34
C GLU A 42 -2.72 9.11 -19.96
N LEU A 43 -4.02 9.27 -19.78
CA LEU A 43 -4.90 8.18 -19.39
C LEU A 43 -5.21 7.27 -20.60
N ARG A 44 -5.27 5.97 -20.32
CA ARG A 44 -5.70 4.94 -21.26
C ARG A 44 -6.74 4.03 -20.63
N ALA A 45 -7.71 3.61 -21.43
CA ALA A 45 -8.70 2.65 -20.98
C ALA A 45 -8.15 1.23 -21.16
N VAL A 46 -8.24 0.40 -20.13
CA VAL A 46 -7.96 -1.03 -20.17
C VAL A 46 -8.70 -1.71 -19.02
N ASP A 47 -9.09 -2.96 -19.21
CA ASP A 47 -9.42 -3.82 -18.08
C ASP A 47 -8.11 -4.23 -17.39
N ALA A 48 -7.88 -3.70 -16.21
CA ALA A 48 -6.66 -3.93 -15.45
C ALA A 48 -6.47 -5.39 -15.00
N LEU A 49 -7.54 -6.21 -15.07
CA LEU A 49 -7.47 -7.65 -14.74
C LEU A 49 -7.21 -8.52 -15.96
N ASP A 50 -7.36 -7.98 -17.18
CA ASP A 50 -7.04 -8.68 -18.42
C ASP A 50 -5.56 -8.49 -18.79
N GLY A 51 -4.71 -9.46 -18.42
CA GLY A 51 -3.27 -9.43 -18.68
C GLY A 51 -2.92 -9.29 -20.15
N ASP A 52 -3.66 -9.93 -21.05
CA ASP A 52 -3.44 -9.83 -22.48
C ASP A 52 -3.80 -8.44 -23.03
N ALA A 53 -4.86 -7.83 -22.51
CA ALA A 53 -5.23 -6.46 -22.87
C ALA A 53 -4.19 -5.46 -22.39
N VAL A 54 -3.66 -5.61 -21.18
CA VAL A 54 -2.59 -4.78 -20.63
C VAL A 54 -1.31 -4.94 -21.44
N ALA A 55 -0.91 -6.17 -21.77
CA ALA A 55 0.27 -6.45 -22.57
C ALA A 55 0.17 -5.85 -24.00
N ARG A 56 -1.01 -5.95 -24.64
CA ARG A 56 -1.27 -5.30 -25.94
C ARG A 56 -1.15 -3.79 -25.85
N LEU A 57 -1.79 -3.17 -24.86
CA LEU A 57 -1.71 -1.72 -24.62
C LEU A 57 -0.25 -1.27 -24.42
N ALA A 58 0.50 -1.98 -23.58
CA ALA A 58 1.92 -1.68 -23.34
C ALA A 58 2.76 -1.77 -24.62
N THR A 59 2.49 -2.77 -25.48
CA THR A 59 3.14 -2.94 -26.77
C THR A 59 2.79 -1.80 -27.73
N GLU A 60 1.52 -1.42 -27.86
CA GLU A 60 1.03 -0.32 -28.69
C GLU A 60 1.66 1.03 -28.31
N LEU A 61 1.81 1.28 -27.01
CA LEU A 61 2.45 2.48 -26.48
C LEU A 61 3.97 2.47 -26.64
N GLY A 62 4.58 1.31 -26.88
CA GLY A 62 6.03 1.11 -26.85
C GLY A 62 6.59 1.34 -25.45
N ALA A 63 5.90 0.85 -24.43
CA ALA A 63 6.33 0.99 -23.04
C ALA A 63 7.65 0.26 -22.79
N GLY A 64 8.59 0.96 -22.18
CA GLY A 64 9.85 0.38 -21.70
C GLY A 64 9.77 -0.20 -20.31
N LEU A 65 8.70 0.15 -19.57
CA LEU A 65 8.40 -0.36 -18.24
C LEU A 65 6.89 -0.32 -18.00
N VAL A 66 6.35 -1.39 -17.43
CA VAL A 66 4.99 -1.42 -16.86
C VAL A 66 5.11 -1.53 -15.34
N VAL A 67 4.33 -0.72 -14.61
CA VAL A 67 4.25 -0.74 -13.15
C VAL A 67 2.84 -1.12 -12.75
N VAL A 68 2.67 -2.25 -12.07
CA VAL A 68 1.35 -2.70 -11.59
C VAL A 68 1.14 -2.20 -10.17
N GLY A 69 0.15 -1.32 -9.97
CA GLY A 69 -0.12 -0.70 -8.68
C GLY A 69 -0.90 -1.58 -7.72
N PRO A 70 -2.13 -2.04 -8.07
CA PRO A 70 -3.00 -2.77 -7.15
C PRO A 70 -2.73 -4.27 -7.11
N GLU A 71 -3.22 -4.93 -6.06
CA GLU A 71 -3.04 -6.36 -5.80
C GLU A 71 -3.82 -7.27 -6.76
N ALA A 72 -5.06 -6.91 -7.09
CA ALA A 72 -5.93 -7.77 -7.88
C ALA A 72 -5.34 -8.11 -9.28
N PRO A 73 -4.82 -7.14 -10.05
CA PRO A 73 -4.12 -7.44 -11.30
C PRO A 73 -2.87 -8.33 -11.11
N LEU A 74 -2.14 -8.17 -10.00
CA LEU A 74 -0.96 -9.00 -9.72
C LEU A 74 -1.36 -10.46 -9.49
N VAL A 75 -2.36 -10.69 -8.65
CA VAL A 75 -2.90 -12.04 -8.40
C VAL A 75 -3.51 -12.65 -9.67
N ALA A 76 -4.09 -11.82 -10.54
CA ALA A 76 -4.60 -12.24 -11.85
C ALA A 76 -3.49 -12.59 -12.88
N GLY A 77 -2.21 -12.33 -12.55
CA GLY A 77 -1.08 -12.68 -13.45
C GLY A 77 -0.79 -11.63 -14.53
N VAL A 78 -1.24 -10.39 -14.36
CA VAL A 78 -1.00 -9.31 -15.34
C VAL A 78 0.50 -9.09 -15.60
N ALA A 79 1.33 -9.14 -14.53
CA ALA A 79 2.77 -9.02 -14.68
C ALA A 79 3.39 -10.14 -15.52
N ASP A 80 2.84 -11.36 -15.43
CA ASP A 80 3.29 -12.50 -16.22
C ASP A 80 2.98 -12.29 -17.71
N ALA A 81 1.78 -11.84 -18.04
CA ALA A 81 1.39 -11.54 -19.43
C ALA A 81 2.25 -10.43 -20.05
N VAL A 82 2.54 -9.37 -19.30
CA VAL A 82 3.41 -8.27 -19.76
C VAL A 82 4.83 -8.77 -20.03
N ARG A 83 5.40 -9.58 -19.12
CA ARG A 83 6.74 -10.19 -19.32
C ARG A 83 6.76 -11.15 -20.49
N ALA A 84 5.70 -11.94 -20.71
CA ALA A 84 5.56 -12.82 -21.85
C ALA A 84 5.57 -12.06 -23.20
N ALA A 85 5.12 -10.81 -23.20
CA ALA A 85 5.22 -9.90 -24.34
C ALA A 85 6.62 -9.25 -24.50
N GLY A 86 7.59 -9.60 -23.65
CA GLY A 86 8.96 -9.09 -23.70
C GLY A 86 9.14 -7.68 -23.10
N ILE A 87 8.19 -7.21 -22.30
CA ILE A 87 8.23 -5.87 -21.68
C ILE A 87 8.62 -6.00 -20.21
N PRO A 88 9.61 -5.21 -19.70
CA PRO A 88 9.91 -5.14 -18.29
C PRO A 88 8.67 -4.76 -17.48
N CYS A 89 8.41 -5.50 -16.39
CA CYS A 89 7.25 -5.28 -15.53
C CYS A 89 7.67 -5.26 -14.07
N PHE A 90 7.39 -4.16 -13.39
CA PHE A 90 7.51 -4.04 -11.93
C PHE A 90 6.24 -4.54 -11.27
N GLY A 91 6.34 -5.65 -10.56
CA GLY A 91 5.28 -6.38 -9.89
C GLY A 91 5.57 -7.88 -9.90
N PRO A 92 5.25 -8.64 -8.83
CA PRO A 92 5.49 -10.08 -8.78
C PRO A 92 4.64 -10.84 -9.81
N SER A 93 5.05 -12.09 -10.08
CA SER A 93 4.20 -13.05 -10.81
C SER A 93 2.93 -13.34 -10.02
N GLY A 94 1.89 -13.85 -10.70
CA GLY A 94 0.65 -14.27 -10.02
C GLY A 94 0.90 -15.30 -8.94
N GLU A 95 1.85 -16.22 -9.15
CA GLU A 95 2.23 -17.21 -8.15
C GLU A 95 2.94 -16.58 -6.92
N ALA A 96 3.86 -15.65 -7.13
CA ALA A 96 4.51 -14.92 -6.03
C ALA A 96 3.56 -13.94 -5.32
N ALA A 97 2.60 -13.36 -6.04
CA ALA A 97 1.57 -12.48 -5.48
C ALA A 97 0.60 -13.19 -4.53
N ARG A 98 0.59 -14.52 -4.50
CA ARG A 98 -0.09 -15.32 -3.48
C ARG A 98 0.37 -14.99 -2.06
N LEU A 99 1.54 -14.38 -1.91
CA LEU A 99 2.02 -13.89 -0.61
C LEU A 99 1.05 -12.87 0.03
N GLU A 100 0.31 -12.10 -0.79
CA GLU A 100 -0.82 -11.27 -0.34
C GLU A 100 -2.17 -11.97 -0.58
N GLY A 101 -2.30 -12.70 -1.68
CA GLY A 101 -3.54 -13.34 -2.11
C GLY A 101 -4.01 -14.49 -1.21
N SER A 102 -3.13 -15.08 -0.41
CA SER A 102 -3.45 -16.15 0.55
C SER A 102 -2.63 -15.99 1.83
N LYS A 103 -3.32 -15.73 2.93
CA LYS A 103 -2.69 -15.63 4.25
C LYS A 103 -2.09 -16.96 4.72
N ALA A 104 -2.77 -18.06 4.37
CA ALA A 104 -2.26 -19.41 4.64
C ALA A 104 -0.94 -19.67 3.89
N PHE A 105 -0.83 -19.28 2.61
CA PHE A 105 0.40 -19.36 1.86
C PHE A 105 1.51 -18.49 2.46
N ALA A 106 1.19 -17.26 2.87
CA ALA A 106 2.15 -16.38 3.54
C ALA A 106 2.68 -17.00 4.85
N LYS A 107 1.81 -17.61 5.65
CA LYS A 107 2.22 -18.34 6.87
C LYS A 107 3.16 -19.51 6.57
N ASP A 108 2.88 -20.26 5.53
CA ASP A 108 3.73 -21.38 5.10
C ASP A 108 5.11 -20.90 4.60
N VAL A 109 5.15 -19.81 3.85
CA VAL A 109 6.40 -19.15 3.42
C VAL A 109 7.20 -18.67 4.63
N MET A 110 6.57 -17.96 5.59
CA MET A 110 7.22 -17.46 6.79
C MET A 110 7.77 -18.61 7.66
N ALA A 111 7.01 -19.70 7.79
CA ALA A 111 7.48 -20.88 8.51
C ALA A 111 8.71 -21.51 7.84
N GLY A 112 8.71 -21.63 6.51
CA GLY A 112 9.84 -22.14 5.73
C GLY A 112 11.09 -21.24 5.80
N ALA A 113 10.89 -19.94 5.88
CA ALA A 113 11.94 -18.94 5.97
C ALA A 113 12.43 -18.68 7.40
N GLY A 114 11.76 -19.20 8.43
CA GLY A 114 12.05 -18.88 9.82
C GLY A 114 11.72 -17.44 10.22
N VAL A 115 10.80 -16.78 9.49
CA VAL A 115 10.39 -15.39 9.73
C VAL A 115 9.45 -15.31 10.94
N PRO A 116 9.72 -14.43 11.92
CA PRO A 116 8.89 -14.30 13.11
C PRO A 116 7.53 -13.68 12.78
N THR A 117 6.46 -14.38 13.13
CA THR A 117 5.07 -13.96 12.93
C THR A 117 4.19 -14.49 14.07
N ALA A 118 2.92 -14.10 14.10
CA ALA A 118 1.93 -14.66 15.00
C ALA A 118 1.77 -16.16 14.77
N ARG A 119 1.63 -16.93 15.85
CA ARG A 119 1.20 -18.32 15.77
C ARG A 119 -0.20 -18.36 15.16
N SER A 120 -0.46 -19.35 14.33
CA SER A 120 -1.72 -19.40 13.59
C SER A 120 -2.18 -20.83 13.34
N TYR A 121 -3.49 -20.96 13.15
CA TYR A 121 -4.14 -22.15 12.60
C TYR A 121 -4.87 -21.80 11.32
N VAL A 122 -4.75 -22.65 10.32
CA VAL A 122 -5.57 -22.59 9.10
C VAL A 122 -6.74 -23.53 9.28
N CYS A 123 -7.95 -23.00 9.27
CA CYS A 123 -9.17 -23.75 9.59
C CYS A 123 -10.11 -23.77 8.37
N THR A 124 -10.71 -24.94 8.15
CA THR A 124 -11.67 -25.22 7.07
C THR A 124 -12.97 -25.87 7.58
N THR A 125 -12.99 -26.24 8.86
CA THR A 125 -14.15 -26.87 9.50
C THR A 125 -14.52 -26.13 10.80
N PRO A 126 -15.81 -26.18 11.22
CA PRO A 126 -16.23 -25.58 12.48
C PRO A 126 -15.47 -26.12 13.71
N ALA A 127 -15.10 -27.39 13.71
CA ALA A 127 -14.34 -27.99 14.82
C ALA A 127 -12.93 -27.42 14.93
N GLU A 128 -12.23 -27.24 13.79
CA GLU A 128 -10.90 -26.59 13.76
C GLU A 128 -10.98 -25.12 14.20
N ILE A 129 -12.06 -24.40 13.82
CA ILE A 129 -12.30 -23.01 14.25
C ILE A 129 -12.44 -22.95 15.77
N ASP A 130 -13.31 -23.79 16.36
CA ASP A 130 -13.53 -23.80 17.80
C ASP A 130 -12.24 -24.14 18.55
N GLU A 131 -11.47 -25.14 18.09
CA GLU A 131 -10.18 -25.53 18.68
C GLU A 131 -9.14 -24.39 18.60
N ALA A 132 -9.07 -23.66 17.48
CA ALA A 132 -8.15 -22.54 17.31
C ALA A 132 -8.52 -21.33 18.20
N LEU A 133 -9.81 -21.00 18.31
CA LEU A 133 -10.29 -19.92 19.18
C LEU A 133 -9.99 -20.26 20.66
N ASP A 134 -10.23 -21.49 21.07
CA ASP A 134 -9.91 -21.95 22.43
C ASP A 134 -8.39 -21.91 22.72
N ALA A 135 -7.56 -22.25 21.73
CA ALA A 135 -6.11 -22.29 21.88
C ALA A 135 -5.46 -20.91 22.07
N PHE A 136 -6.00 -19.86 21.44
CA PHE A 136 -5.43 -18.51 21.53
C PHE A 136 -6.11 -17.64 22.59
N GLY A 137 -7.42 -17.74 22.75
CA GLY A 137 -8.19 -16.86 23.63
C GLY A 137 -8.31 -15.42 23.09
N ALA A 138 -8.93 -14.57 23.89
CA ALA A 138 -9.11 -13.15 23.54
C ALA A 138 -7.83 -12.31 23.76
N PRO A 139 -7.58 -11.26 22.97
CA PRO A 139 -8.36 -10.85 21.79
C PRO A 139 -8.23 -11.84 20.63
N TYR A 140 -9.35 -12.18 20.01
CA TYR A 140 -9.39 -13.10 18.87
C TYR A 140 -9.03 -12.39 17.59
N VAL A 141 -8.12 -12.96 16.80
CA VAL A 141 -7.72 -12.46 15.47
C VAL A 141 -8.13 -13.46 14.41
N VAL A 142 -9.11 -13.10 13.61
CA VAL A 142 -9.72 -13.99 12.59
C VAL A 142 -9.60 -13.32 11.23
N LYS A 143 -8.92 -14.02 10.30
CA LYS A 143 -8.61 -13.47 8.98
C LYS A 143 -9.15 -14.40 7.89
N ASP A 144 -10.04 -13.89 7.04
CA ASP A 144 -10.44 -14.57 5.80
C ASP A 144 -9.19 -14.81 4.92
N ASP A 145 -9.05 -16.04 4.38
CA ASP A 145 -7.91 -16.40 3.55
C ASP A 145 -8.15 -16.02 2.09
N GLY A 146 -7.95 -14.75 1.78
CA GLY A 146 -8.13 -14.19 0.45
C GLY A 146 -7.91 -12.69 0.42
N LEU A 147 -8.06 -12.10 -0.77
CA LEU A 147 -8.08 -10.65 -0.95
C LEU A 147 -9.42 -10.11 -0.40
N ALA A 148 -9.37 -9.30 0.65
CA ALA A 148 -10.56 -8.76 1.30
C ALA A 148 -10.50 -7.25 1.52
N ALA A 149 -9.54 -6.54 0.93
CA ALA A 149 -9.39 -5.09 1.00
C ALA A 149 -9.52 -4.52 2.44
N GLY A 150 -8.91 -5.19 3.42
CA GLY A 150 -8.96 -4.82 4.84
C GLY A 150 -10.24 -5.21 5.58
N LYS A 151 -11.26 -5.73 4.89
CA LYS A 151 -12.56 -6.10 5.49
C LYS A 151 -12.64 -7.57 5.94
N GLY A 152 -11.66 -8.39 5.58
CA GLY A 152 -11.61 -9.82 5.93
C GLY A 152 -10.95 -10.10 7.28
N VAL A 153 -10.61 -9.08 8.06
CA VAL A 153 -9.94 -9.24 9.35
C VAL A 153 -10.84 -8.71 10.46
N VAL A 154 -11.11 -9.57 11.44
CA VAL A 154 -11.83 -9.23 12.68
C VAL A 154 -10.89 -9.42 13.86
N VAL A 155 -10.78 -8.39 14.69
CA VAL A 155 -10.11 -8.43 15.99
C VAL A 155 -11.16 -8.08 17.04
N THR A 156 -11.44 -9.00 17.98
CA THR A 156 -12.53 -8.83 18.95
C THR A 156 -12.26 -9.58 20.25
N GLU A 157 -12.79 -9.07 21.35
CA GLU A 157 -12.83 -9.76 22.65
C GLU A 157 -13.99 -10.79 22.73
N ASP A 158 -14.95 -10.70 21.81
CA ASP A 158 -16.16 -11.51 21.80
C ASP A 158 -15.96 -12.76 20.94
N VAL A 159 -16.01 -13.93 21.57
CA VAL A 159 -15.83 -15.24 20.89
C VAL A 159 -16.95 -15.52 19.89
N ASP A 160 -18.18 -15.09 20.17
CA ASP A 160 -19.31 -15.35 19.26
C ASP A 160 -19.19 -14.54 17.98
N VAL A 161 -18.70 -13.29 18.07
CA VAL A 161 -18.36 -12.44 16.93
C VAL A 161 -17.23 -13.06 16.11
N ALA A 162 -16.15 -13.49 16.77
CA ALA A 162 -15.01 -14.15 16.13
C ALA A 162 -15.44 -15.43 15.40
N ARG A 163 -16.22 -16.26 16.06
CA ARG A 163 -16.73 -17.51 15.51
C ARG A 163 -17.69 -17.30 14.34
N ALA A 164 -18.60 -16.33 14.44
CA ALA A 164 -19.53 -16.02 13.37
C ALA A 164 -18.79 -15.54 12.11
N HIS A 165 -17.76 -14.69 12.26
CA HIS A 165 -16.92 -14.27 11.14
C HIS A 165 -16.16 -15.45 10.54
N ALA A 166 -15.52 -16.29 11.35
CA ALA A 166 -14.78 -17.47 10.88
C ALA A 166 -15.68 -18.43 10.09
N LEU A 167 -16.91 -18.68 10.53
CA LEU A 167 -17.88 -19.54 9.85
C LEU A 167 -18.43 -18.94 8.55
N SER A 168 -18.27 -17.65 8.32
CA SER A 168 -18.66 -17.00 7.06
C SER A 168 -17.59 -17.11 5.96
N CYS A 169 -16.40 -17.60 6.29
CA CYS A 169 -15.27 -17.78 5.38
C CYS A 169 -15.17 -19.23 4.91
N ASP A 170 -14.77 -19.46 3.66
CA ASP A 170 -14.49 -20.80 3.13
C ASP A 170 -13.24 -21.41 3.76
N ARG A 171 -12.23 -20.59 3.99
CA ARG A 171 -10.99 -20.91 4.70
C ARG A 171 -10.56 -19.69 5.51
N VAL A 172 -10.15 -19.92 6.74
CA VAL A 172 -9.81 -18.84 7.68
C VAL A 172 -8.47 -19.10 8.35
N VAL A 173 -7.74 -18.04 8.63
CA VAL A 173 -6.52 -18.06 9.45
C VAL A 173 -6.85 -17.41 10.79
N ILE A 174 -6.73 -18.18 11.88
CA ILE A 174 -6.92 -17.69 13.24
C ILE A 174 -5.55 -17.57 13.89
N GLU A 175 -5.25 -16.40 14.47
CA GLU A 175 -3.91 -16.07 14.96
C GLU A 175 -3.94 -15.61 16.41
N GLU A 176 -2.80 -15.76 17.10
CA GLU A 176 -2.58 -15.07 18.37
C GLU A 176 -2.55 -13.55 18.12
N PHE A 177 -3.08 -12.80 19.06
CA PHE A 177 -2.99 -11.33 19.02
C PHE A 177 -1.53 -10.88 19.23
N LEU A 178 -1.08 -9.95 18.41
CA LEU A 178 0.22 -9.29 18.54
C LEU A 178 0.04 -7.92 19.20
N ASP A 179 0.76 -7.67 20.28
CA ASP A 179 0.79 -6.38 20.96
C ASP A 179 1.73 -5.38 20.24
N GLY A 180 1.71 -4.13 20.70
CA GLY A 180 2.64 -3.09 20.28
C GLY A 180 2.21 -2.30 19.04
N PRO A 181 2.96 -1.23 18.72
CA PRO A 181 2.66 -0.38 17.57
C PRO A 181 2.97 -1.08 16.25
N GLU A 182 2.15 -0.77 15.24
CA GLU A 182 2.34 -1.26 13.87
C GLU A 182 3.30 -0.37 13.08
N VAL A 183 4.04 -0.98 12.17
CA VAL A 183 4.95 -0.34 11.23
C VAL A 183 4.77 -0.94 9.85
N SER A 184 4.74 -0.09 8.84
CA SER A 184 4.79 -0.48 7.43
C SER A 184 6.21 -0.31 6.91
N LEU A 185 6.85 -1.39 6.43
CA LEU A 185 8.15 -1.33 5.79
C LEU A 185 8.09 -1.93 4.40
N PHE A 186 8.45 -1.12 3.40
CA PHE A 186 8.56 -1.52 2.01
C PHE A 186 9.97 -1.95 1.68
N ALA A 187 10.11 -2.91 0.77
CA ALA A 187 11.35 -3.22 0.10
C ALA A 187 11.12 -3.46 -1.38
N ILE A 188 11.99 -2.90 -2.21
CA ILE A 188 12.06 -3.23 -3.63
C ILE A 188 12.98 -4.43 -3.79
N THR A 189 12.54 -5.43 -4.54
CA THR A 189 13.34 -6.64 -4.78
C THR A 189 13.26 -7.07 -6.25
N ASP A 190 14.32 -7.71 -6.72
CA ASP A 190 14.41 -8.32 -8.04
C ASP A 190 14.37 -9.88 -7.99
N GLY A 191 13.98 -10.42 -6.84
CA GLY A 191 13.96 -11.86 -6.57
C GLY A 191 15.24 -12.39 -5.93
N THR A 192 16.26 -11.55 -5.77
CA THR A 192 17.56 -11.88 -5.15
C THR A 192 18.00 -10.77 -4.20
N THR A 193 18.15 -9.57 -4.73
CA THR A 193 18.54 -8.38 -3.98
C THR A 193 17.31 -7.73 -3.37
N VAL A 194 17.42 -7.29 -2.12
CA VAL A 194 16.36 -6.59 -1.40
C VAL A 194 16.85 -5.23 -0.96
N VAL A 195 16.17 -4.18 -1.40
CA VAL A 195 16.49 -2.77 -1.07
C VAL A 195 15.36 -2.21 -0.21
N PRO A 196 15.52 -2.08 1.11
CA PRO A 196 14.50 -1.52 1.98
C PRO A 196 14.31 -0.03 1.73
N LEU A 197 13.06 0.43 1.86
CA LEU A 197 12.69 1.83 1.84
C LEU A 197 12.58 2.37 3.27
N GLN A 198 12.16 3.63 3.41
CA GLN A 198 11.95 4.23 4.74
C GLN A 198 10.64 3.71 5.37
N PRO A 199 10.63 3.46 6.68
CA PRO A 199 9.42 3.01 7.38
C PRO A 199 8.36 4.10 7.44
N ALA A 200 7.11 3.67 7.47
CA ALA A 200 5.95 4.52 7.66
C ALA A 200 5.00 3.90 8.70
N GLN A 201 4.10 4.70 9.23
CA GLN A 201 2.98 4.22 10.03
C GLN A 201 1.67 4.72 9.44
N ASP A 202 0.73 3.81 9.24
CA ASP A 202 -0.62 4.09 8.77
C ASP A 202 -1.63 4.13 9.92
N PHE A 203 -2.82 4.68 9.64
CA PHE A 203 -3.95 4.78 10.56
C PHE A 203 -5.15 4.05 9.95
N LYS A 204 -5.38 2.82 10.40
CA LYS A 204 -6.36 1.92 9.78
C LYS A 204 -7.81 2.15 10.22
N ARG A 205 -8.02 2.76 11.40
CA ARG A 205 -9.36 3.00 11.92
C ARG A 205 -9.96 4.27 11.34
N ALA A 206 -11.28 4.26 11.17
CA ALA A 206 -12.01 5.35 10.52
C ALA A 206 -12.03 6.66 11.31
N LEU A 207 -11.98 6.60 12.64
CA LEU A 207 -12.19 7.73 13.54
C LEU A 207 -10.93 8.02 14.36
N ASP A 208 -10.87 9.24 14.90
CA ASP A 208 -9.81 9.68 15.82
C ASP A 208 -9.70 8.74 17.03
N GLY A 209 -8.51 8.63 17.60
CA GLY A 209 -8.24 7.76 18.73
C GLY A 209 -8.22 6.26 18.40
N ASP A 210 -8.08 5.91 17.11
CA ASP A 210 -8.14 4.54 16.61
C ASP A 210 -9.48 3.84 16.92
N GLU A 211 -10.56 4.60 16.82
CA GLU A 211 -11.92 4.12 16.98
C GLU A 211 -12.63 3.86 15.64
N GLY A 212 -13.81 3.23 15.72
CA GLY A 212 -14.62 2.90 14.55
C GLY A 212 -14.12 1.67 13.80
N PRO A 213 -14.69 1.40 12.61
CA PRO A 213 -14.33 0.23 11.81
C PRO A 213 -12.94 0.36 11.17
N ASN A 214 -12.38 -0.78 10.76
CA ASN A 214 -11.19 -0.83 9.90
C ASN A 214 -11.49 -0.25 8.52
N THR A 215 -10.50 0.39 7.93
CA THR A 215 -10.54 1.00 6.60
C THR A 215 -9.33 0.55 5.77
N GLY A 216 -9.19 1.09 4.56
CA GLY A 216 -7.98 0.95 3.76
C GLY A 216 -6.81 1.84 4.22
N GLY A 217 -6.99 2.63 5.29
CA GLY A 217 -6.04 3.62 5.80
C GLY A 217 -6.57 5.05 5.65
N MET A 218 -6.53 5.81 6.75
CA MET A 218 -7.02 7.19 6.83
C MET A 218 -5.89 8.23 6.80
N GLY A 219 -4.66 7.79 6.76
CA GLY A 219 -3.47 8.62 6.70
C GLY A 219 -2.23 7.84 7.07
N ALA A 220 -1.07 8.46 6.85
CA ALA A 220 0.23 7.89 7.18
C ALA A 220 1.26 8.99 7.42
N TYR A 221 2.39 8.63 8.01
CA TYR A 221 3.54 9.51 8.14
C TYR A 221 4.87 8.74 8.09
N SER A 222 5.93 9.45 7.78
CA SER A 222 7.33 9.01 7.78
C SER A 222 8.23 10.24 8.01
N PRO A 223 9.35 10.14 8.78
CA PRO A 223 9.88 8.96 9.45
C PRO A 223 9.14 8.63 10.75
N LEU A 224 9.60 7.53 11.42
CA LEU A 224 9.08 7.11 12.71
C LEU A 224 10.10 7.46 13.81
N PRO A 225 9.98 8.62 14.49
CA PRO A 225 10.99 9.06 15.46
C PRO A 225 11.06 8.17 16.72
N TRP A 226 10.01 7.42 17.00
CA TRP A 226 9.92 6.50 18.14
C TRP A 226 10.48 5.10 17.86
N ALA A 227 10.71 4.75 16.57
CA ALA A 227 11.23 3.44 16.19
C ALA A 227 12.76 3.36 16.41
N ASP A 228 13.24 2.17 16.74
CA ASP A 228 14.70 1.95 16.84
C ASP A 228 15.36 2.28 15.49
N PRO A 229 16.44 3.05 15.46
CA PRO A 229 17.19 3.34 14.24
C PRO A 229 17.69 2.09 13.49
N LYS A 230 17.83 0.96 14.17
CA LYS A 230 18.25 -0.33 13.59
C LYS A 230 17.07 -1.16 13.04
N LEU A 231 15.84 -0.68 13.20
CA LEU A 231 14.64 -1.44 12.80
C LEU A 231 14.70 -1.91 11.34
N VAL A 232 15.14 -1.04 10.43
CA VAL A 232 15.21 -1.36 9.00
C VAL A 232 16.21 -2.47 8.73
N ASP A 233 17.38 -2.40 9.34
CA ASP A 233 18.44 -3.42 9.19
C ASP A 233 17.98 -4.76 9.80
N GLU A 234 17.39 -4.73 10.99
CA GLU A 234 16.84 -5.92 11.65
C GLU A 234 15.78 -6.60 10.77
N VAL A 235 14.84 -5.82 10.26
CA VAL A 235 13.74 -6.36 9.40
C VAL A 235 14.29 -6.85 8.06
N LEU A 236 15.29 -6.18 7.49
CA LEU A 236 15.94 -6.67 6.27
C LEU A 236 16.55 -8.06 6.50
N GLU A 237 17.30 -8.24 7.59
CA GLU A 237 18.01 -9.48 7.89
C GLU A 237 17.07 -10.62 8.35
N THR A 238 16.04 -10.30 9.14
CA THR A 238 15.21 -11.33 9.80
C THR A 238 13.89 -11.59 9.12
N VAL A 239 13.43 -10.70 8.22
CA VAL A 239 12.11 -10.79 7.59
C VAL A 239 12.20 -10.73 6.07
N LEU A 240 12.72 -9.63 5.50
CA LEU A 240 12.59 -9.36 4.07
C LEU A 240 13.47 -10.28 3.22
N GLN A 241 14.77 -10.34 3.51
CA GLN A 241 15.71 -11.18 2.76
C GLN A 241 15.36 -12.68 2.90
N PRO A 242 15.08 -13.22 4.11
CA PRO A 242 14.68 -14.61 4.25
C PRO A 242 13.40 -14.96 3.48
N THR A 243 12.41 -14.04 3.43
CA THR A 243 11.17 -14.26 2.67
C THR A 243 11.45 -14.35 1.17
N VAL A 244 12.26 -13.43 0.62
CA VAL A 244 12.62 -13.43 -0.81
C VAL A 244 13.44 -14.67 -1.16
N ASP A 245 14.38 -15.07 -0.32
CA ASP A 245 15.18 -16.27 -0.52
C ASP A 245 14.33 -17.54 -0.49
N GLU A 246 13.36 -17.62 0.41
CA GLU A 246 12.44 -18.77 0.48
C GLU A 246 11.55 -18.87 -0.75
N LEU A 247 10.99 -17.75 -1.23
CA LEU A 247 10.21 -17.73 -2.46
C LEU A 247 11.05 -18.15 -3.67
N ARG A 248 12.30 -17.69 -3.75
CA ARG A 248 13.24 -18.12 -4.80
C ARG A 248 13.55 -19.62 -4.69
N ARG A 249 13.76 -20.14 -3.47
CA ARG A 249 14.00 -21.58 -3.22
C ARG A 249 12.80 -22.44 -3.66
N ARG A 250 11.58 -21.90 -3.54
CA ARG A 250 10.34 -22.57 -3.98
C ARG A 250 10.13 -22.48 -5.50
N GLY A 251 10.99 -21.77 -6.23
CA GLY A 251 10.85 -21.58 -7.68
C GLY A 251 9.86 -20.46 -8.06
N THR A 252 9.46 -19.63 -7.12
CA THR A 252 8.56 -18.48 -7.30
C THR A 252 9.22 -17.18 -6.87
N PRO A 253 10.33 -16.75 -7.53
CA PRO A 253 11.04 -15.55 -7.14
C PRO A 253 10.12 -14.33 -7.14
N PHE A 254 10.26 -13.48 -6.13
CA PHE A 254 9.44 -12.28 -5.97
C PHE A 254 10.20 -11.05 -6.49
N SER A 255 9.77 -10.49 -7.61
CA SER A 255 10.29 -9.24 -8.18
C SER A 255 9.21 -8.15 -8.14
N GLY A 256 9.50 -7.03 -7.51
CA GLY A 256 8.55 -5.95 -7.29
C GLY A 256 8.68 -5.32 -5.92
N LEU A 257 7.57 -4.84 -5.37
CA LEU A 257 7.55 -4.31 -4.01
C LEU A 257 6.98 -5.34 -3.02
N LEU A 258 7.79 -5.70 -2.05
CA LEU A 258 7.40 -6.47 -0.88
C LEU A 258 7.10 -5.51 0.27
N TYR A 259 5.87 -5.54 0.76
CA TYR A 259 5.45 -4.74 1.91
C TYR A 259 5.26 -5.67 3.11
N ALA A 260 6.06 -5.46 4.16
CA ALA A 260 5.89 -6.10 5.45
C ALA A 260 5.09 -5.19 6.40
N GLY A 261 3.90 -5.62 6.78
CA GLY A 261 3.16 -5.08 7.92
C GLY A 261 3.67 -5.73 9.20
N LEU A 262 4.20 -4.92 10.12
CA LEU A 262 4.95 -5.37 11.28
C LEU A 262 4.29 -4.90 12.57
N ALA A 263 4.36 -5.70 13.63
CA ALA A 263 4.13 -5.28 15.02
C ALA A 263 5.46 -5.25 15.76
N ILE A 264 5.73 -4.15 16.46
CA ILE A 264 6.89 -4.04 17.36
C ILE A 264 6.44 -4.51 18.74
N THR A 265 6.49 -5.82 18.94
CA THR A 265 5.93 -6.47 20.12
C THR A 265 6.92 -6.49 21.29
N SER A 266 6.41 -6.80 22.49
CA SER A 266 7.24 -7.09 23.67
C SER A 266 8.22 -8.26 23.48
N ARG A 267 7.99 -9.09 22.44
CA ARG A 267 8.83 -10.24 22.05
C ARG A 267 9.71 -9.98 20.81
N GLY A 268 9.88 -8.70 20.42
CA GLY A 268 10.58 -8.29 19.20
C GLY A 268 9.66 -8.08 18.00
N VAL A 269 10.25 -7.81 16.85
CA VAL A 269 9.54 -7.57 15.60
C VAL A 269 8.82 -8.85 15.12
N ARG A 270 7.55 -8.71 14.70
CA ARG A 270 6.77 -9.81 14.15
C ARG A 270 5.97 -9.33 12.95
N VAL A 271 5.89 -10.19 11.92
CA VAL A 271 5.09 -9.92 10.75
C VAL A 271 3.61 -10.14 11.05
N ILE A 272 2.79 -9.14 10.77
CA ILE A 272 1.32 -9.21 10.77
C ILE A 272 0.82 -9.80 9.46
N GLU A 273 1.33 -9.24 8.34
CA GLU A 273 0.98 -9.64 6.98
C GLU A 273 2.03 -9.16 5.98
N PHE A 274 2.04 -9.78 4.79
CA PHE A 274 2.72 -9.27 3.62
C PHE A 274 1.72 -8.75 2.61
N ASN A 275 2.11 -7.67 1.90
CA ASN A 275 1.44 -7.23 0.69
C ASN A 275 2.44 -7.27 -0.48
N ALA A 276 1.92 -7.55 -1.68
CA ALA A 276 2.73 -7.80 -2.88
C ALA A 276 2.89 -6.54 -3.75
N ARG A 277 2.59 -5.37 -3.21
CA ARG A 277 2.52 -4.09 -3.92
C ARG A 277 2.72 -2.91 -2.95
N PHE A 278 2.90 -1.74 -3.53
CA PHE A 278 2.93 -0.49 -2.77
C PHE A 278 1.67 -0.33 -1.89
N GLY A 279 1.83 0.15 -0.66
CA GLY A 279 0.73 0.45 0.26
C GLY A 279 -0.03 1.72 -0.14
N ASP A 280 -1.21 1.90 0.40
CA ASP A 280 -2.05 3.09 0.26
C ASP A 280 -2.77 3.33 1.60
N PRO A 281 -2.35 4.33 2.41
CA PRO A 281 -1.70 5.60 1.98
C PRO A 281 -0.18 5.72 2.25
N GLU A 282 0.55 4.68 2.58
CA GLU A 282 1.97 4.78 2.95
C GLU A 282 2.87 5.23 1.80
N THR A 283 2.57 4.81 0.57
CA THR A 283 3.33 5.20 -0.63
C THR A 283 3.42 6.70 -0.79
N GLN A 284 2.37 7.43 -0.44
CA GLN A 284 2.28 8.88 -0.52
C GLN A 284 3.40 9.55 0.29
N VAL A 285 3.64 9.09 1.52
CA VAL A 285 4.67 9.67 2.39
C VAL A 285 6.07 9.13 2.11
N VAL A 286 6.20 7.87 1.73
CA VAL A 286 7.49 7.27 1.40
C VAL A 286 8.07 7.90 0.13
N LEU A 287 7.28 8.03 -0.94
CA LEU A 287 7.73 8.65 -2.19
C LEU A 287 7.94 10.16 -2.06
N ALA A 288 7.19 10.86 -1.19
CA ALA A 288 7.42 12.28 -0.92
C ALA A 288 8.84 12.54 -0.36
N ARG A 289 9.42 11.56 0.32
CA ARG A 289 10.77 11.63 0.90
C ARG A 289 11.87 11.07 0.00
N LEU A 290 11.55 10.31 -1.03
CA LEU A 290 12.54 9.73 -1.94
C LEU A 290 13.10 10.80 -2.88
N LYS A 291 14.44 10.96 -2.89
CA LYS A 291 15.16 11.83 -3.85
C LYS A 291 15.62 11.08 -5.10
N THR A 292 15.96 9.80 -4.94
CA THR A 292 16.42 8.98 -6.07
C THR A 292 15.31 8.91 -7.13
N PRO A 293 15.60 9.21 -8.40
CA PRO A 293 14.65 9.04 -9.50
C PRO A 293 14.08 7.63 -9.53
N LEU A 294 12.76 7.51 -9.60
CA LEU A 294 12.06 6.25 -9.33
C LEU A 294 12.14 5.26 -10.49
N ALA A 295 12.08 5.74 -11.72
CA ALA A 295 11.98 4.88 -12.91
C ALA A 295 13.16 3.92 -13.06
N GLY A 296 14.38 4.40 -12.81
CA GLY A 296 15.59 3.58 -12.84
C GLY A 296 15.57 2.45 -11.81
N VAL A 297 15.07 2.73 -10.62
CA VAL A 297 14.97 1.73 -9.53
C VAL A 297 13.94 0.64 -9.88
N LEU A 298 12.76 1.03 -10.36
CA LEU A 298 11.72 0.09 -10.77
C LEU A 298 12.17 -0.76 -11.96
N LEU A 299 12.87 -0.16 -12.93
CA LEU A 299 13.40 -0.88 -14.08
C LEU A 299 14.51 -1.87 -13.68
N ALA A 300 15.39 -1.49 -12.76
CA ALA A 300 16.44 -2.38 -12.26
C ALA A 300 15.82 -3.58 -11.52
N SER A 301 14.77 -3.38 -10.74
CA SER A 301 14.01 -4.48 -10.13
C SER A 301 13.41 -5.41 -11.20
N ALA A 302 12.77 -4.85 -12.23
CA ALA A 302 12.15 -5.63 -13.29
C ALA A 302 13.17 -6.44 -14.12
N ASN A 303 14.42 -6.00 -14.18
CA ASN A 303 15.50 -6.61 -14.97
C ASN A 303 16.49 -7.46 -14.15
N GLY A 304 16.30 -7.62 -12.83
CA GLY A 304 17.22 -8.39 -12.01
C GLY A 304 18.58 -7.71 -11.79
N ALA A 305 18.62 -6.39 -11.66
CA ALA A 305 19.81 -5.57 -11.64
C ALA A 305 19.88 -4.58 -10.45
N LEU A 306 19.13 -4.85 -9.38
CA LEU A 306 19.11 -3.97 -8.20
C LEU A 306 20.47 -3.85 -7.50
N ASP A 307 21.30 -4.89 -7.55
CA ASP A 307 22.66 -4.91 -7.00
C ASP A 307 23.62 -3.95 -7.69
N THR A 308 23.26 -3.44 -8.88
CA THR A 308 24.05 -2.47 -9.63
C THR A 308 23.77 -1.02 -9.23
N LEU A 309 22.71 -0.77 -8.45
CA LEU A 309 22.31 0.57 -8.07
C LEU A 309 23.09 1.07 -6.84
N PRO A 310 23.41 2.39 -6.79
CA PRO A 310 23.87 3.00 -5.56
C PRO A 310 22.75 3.01 -4.51
N PRO A 311 23.08 3.20 -3.23
CA PRO A 311 22.10 3.38 -2.17
C PRO A 311 21.11 4.48 -2.50
N LEU A 312 19.83 4.29 -2.14
CA LEU A 312 18.78 5.26 -2.36
C LEU A 312 19.03 6.53 -1.52
N ASN A 313 18.78 7.68 -2.12
CA ASN A 313 18.89 8.98 -1.46
C ASN A 313 17.53 9.46 -0.97
N TRP A 314 17.50 9.96 0.26
CA TRP A 314 16.28 10.40 0.94
C TRP A 314 16.36 11.87 1.32
N ARG A 315 15.19 12.51 1.46
CA ARG A 315 15.06 13.82 2.09
C ARG A 315 15.13 13.65 3.62
N ASP A 316 15.72 14.62 4.28
CA ASP A 316 15.67 14.72 5.74
C ASP A 316 14.27 15.13 6.23
N ASP A 317 13.50 15.77 5.37
CA ASP A 317 12.14 16.21 5.65
C ASP A 317 11.23 15.04 6.08
N ALA A 318 10.29 15.35 6.98
CA ALA A 318 9.18 14.47 7.28
C ALA A 318 8.05 14.63 6.24
N ALA A 319 7.22 13.60 6.13
CA ALA A 319 6.02 13.63 5.29
C ALA A 319 4.81 13.12 6.08
N VAL A 320 3.67 13.76 5.86
CA VAL A 320 2.35 13.38 6.40
C VAL A 320 1.34 13.38 5.27
N THR A 321 0.49 12.38 5.24
CA THR A 321 -0.66 12.31 4.33
C THR A 321 -1.95 12.08 5.11
N VAL A 322 -3.01 12.81 4.76
CA VAL A 322 -4.33 12.71 5.38
C VAL A 322 -5.35 12.37 4.31
N VAL A 323 -6.10 11.29 4.51
CA VAL A 323 -7.13 10.85 3.57
C VAL A 323 -8.44 11.58 3.83
N ILE A 324 -9.07 12.08 2.76
CA ILE A 324 -10.44 12.56 2.76
C ILE A 324 -11.31 11.44 2.20
N ALA A 325 -12.24 10.96 3.03
CA ALA A 325 -13.17 9.90 2.68
C ALA A 325 -14.57 10.47 2.41
N SER A 326 -15.30 9.84 1.49
CA SER A 326 -16.68 10.22 1.19
C SER A 326 -17.64 9.85 2.31
N HIS A 327 -18.82 10.44 2.27
CA HIS A 327 -19.90 10.10 3.19
C HIS A 327 -20.19 8.59 3.21
N ASN A 328 -20.39 8.04 4.40
CA ASN A 328 -20.62 6.62 4.73
C ASN A 328 -19.40 5.68 4.60
N TYR A 329 -18.23 6.14 4.15
CA TYR A 329 -17.04 5.29 4.15
C TYR A 329 -16.70 4.85 5.60
N PRO A 330 -16.33 3.59 5.90
CA PRO A 330 -15.99 2.48 4.97
C PRO A 330 -17.19 1.60 4.53
N ASP A 331 -18.42 1.93 4.91
CA ASP A 331 -19.61 1.24 4.40
C ASP A 331 -19.84 1.57 2.91
N THR A 332 -21.07 1.63 2.45
CA THR A 332 -21.38 2.01 1.07
C THR A 332 -21.17 3.51 0.88
N PRO A 333 -20.10 3.94 0.19
CA PRO A 333 -19.78 5.36 0.06
C PRO A 333 -20.76 6.07 -0.89
N ARG A 334 -21.11 7.31 -0.55
CA ARG A 334 -21.79 8.21 -1.49
C ARG A 334 -20.79 8.71 -2.52
N THR A 335 -21.19 8.68 -3.80
CA THR A 335 -20.36 9.12 -4.93
C THR A 335 -21.09 10.16 -5.77
N GLY A 336 -20.35 10.91 -6.59
CA GLY A 336 -20.90 11.95 -7.47
C GLY A 336 -20.94 13.34 -6.83
N ASP A 337 -20.43 13.51 -5.62
CA ASP A 337 -20.36 14.80 -4.97
C ASP A 337 -19.23 15.64 -5.55
N PRO A 338 -19.44 16.93 -5.89
CA PRO A 338 -18.41 17.79 -6.42
C PRO A 338 -17.33 18.09 -5.37
N ILE A 339 -16.11 18.26 -5.87
CA ILE A 339 -14.93 18.56 -5.06
C ILE A 339 -14.43 19.96 -5.43
N ASP A 340 -14.44 20.89 -4.48
CA ASP A 340 -13.95 22.25 -4.64
C ASP A 340 -12.63 22.47 -3.90
N GLY A 341 -11.86 23.50 -4.30
CA GLY A 341 -10.66 23.96 -3.60
C GLY A 341 -9.36 23.25 -4.02
N LEU A 342 -9.39 22.31 -4.96
CA LEU A 342 -8.18 21.63 -5.46
C LEU A 342 -7.16 22.61 -6.04
N ALA A 343 -7.63 23.57 -6.86
CA ALA A 343 -6.78 24.59 -7.44
C ALA A 343 -6.20 25.55 -6.38
N ASP A 344 -6.90 25.78 -5.28
CA ASP A 344 -6.42 26.64 -4.18
C ASP A 344 -5.22 26.01 -3.46
N VAL A 345 -5.22 24.67 -3.27
CA VAL A 345 -4.08 23.95 -2.71
C VAL A 345 -2.87 24.11 -3.63
N ALA A 346 -3.03 23.85 -4.93
CA ALA A 346 -1.95 23.95 -5.89
C ALA A 346 -1.35 25.37 -5.96
N ALA A 347 -2.20 26.42 -5.85
CA ALA A 347 -1.79 27.81 -5.95
C ALA A 347 -1.14 28.36 -4.68
N GLN A 348 -1.55 27.89 -3.49
CA GLN A 348 -1.20 28.54 -2.22
C GLN A 348 -0.19 27.76 -1.38
N ASP A 349 -0.14 26.44 -1.53
CA ASP A 349 0.70 25.58 -0.66
C ASP A 349 2.01 25.15 -1.35
N GLY A 350 2.17 25.43 -2.64
CA GLY A 350 3.40 25.17 -3.40
C GLY A 350 3.73 23.68 -3.55
N PRO A 351 4.99 23.34 -3.83
CA PRO A 351 5.39 21.96 -4.12
C PRO A 351 5.44 21.05 -2.87
N ASP A 352 5.44 21.66 -1.68
CA ASP A 352 5.58 20.94 -0.40
C ASP A 352 4.25 20.42 0.16
N ALA A 353 3.11 20.83 -0.42
CA ALA A 353 1.81 20.23 -0.15
C ALA A 353 1.02 20.08 -1.45
N TYR A 354 0.42 18.91 -1.64
CA TYR A 354 -0.30 18.56 -2.86
C TYR A 354 -1.39 17.54 -2.58
N VAL A 355 -2.33 17.44 -3.53
CA VAL A 355 -3.45 16.52 -3.45
C VAL A 355 -3.24 15.37 -4.42
N LEU A 356 -3.34 14.16 -3.89
CA LEU A 356 -3.36 12.93 -4.68
C LEU A 356 -4.80 12.43 -4.75
N HIS A 357 -5.27 12.14 -5.94
CA HIS A 357 -6.61 11.64 -6.19
C HIS A 357 -6.65 10.11 -6.04
N ALA A 358 -7.68 9.61 -5.36
CA ALA A 358 -8.04 8.21 -5.31
C ALA A 358 -9.36 7.98 -6.06
N GLY A 359 -10.47 7.83 -5.36
CA GLY A 359 -11.77 7.68 -5.97
C GLY A 359 -12.34 8.99 -6.50
N THR A 360 -11.84 9.46 -7.64
CA THR A 360 -12.33 10.66 -8.33
C THR A 360 -12.55 10.38 -9.81
N ARG A 361 -13.47 11.12 -10.42
CA ARG A 361 -13.65 11.19 -11.88
C ARG A 361 -13.94 12.60 -12.34
N ALA A 362 -13.62 12.89 -13.59
CA ALA A 362 -14.03 14.13 -14.25
C ALA A 362 -15.50 14.03 -14.68
N GLU A 363 -16.25 15.11 -14.50
CA GLU A 363 -17.65 15.24 -14.93
C GLU A 363 -17.84 16.63 -15.52
N GLY A 364 -17.67 16.75 -16.85
CA GLY A 364 -17.50 18.05 -17.51
C GLY A 364 -16.24 18.74 -17.01
N ASP A 365 -16.40 19.98 -16.54
CA ASP A 365 -15.30 20.79 -15.96
C ASP A 365 -15.11 20.53 -14.45
N ALA A 366 -15.94 19.70 -13.84
CA ALA A 366 -15.88 19.40 -12.42
C ALA A 366 -15.15 18.08 -12.15
N VAL A 367 -14.55 17.96 -10.97
CA VAL A 367 -14.07 16.72 -10.38
C VAL A 367 -15.07 16.28 -9.31
N VAL A 368 -15.51 15.04 -9.37
CA VAL A 368 -16.47 14.49 -8.40
C VAL A 368 -15.93 13.24 -7.73
N SER A 369 -16.47 12.93 -6.54
CA SER A 369 -16.16 11.69 -5.82
C SER A 369 -16.63 10.46 -6.60
N ALA A 370 -15.83 9.40 -6.62
CA ALA A 370 -16.10 8.15 -7.32
C ALA A 370 -15.68 6.90 -6.51
N GLY A 371 -15.43 7.06 -5.23
CA GLY A 371 -15.01 5.96 -4.35
C GLY A 371 -15.10 6.34 -2.88
N GLY A 372 -14.70 5.42 -2.00
CA GLY A 372 -14.73 5.61 -0.56
C GLY A 372 -13.63 6.55 -0.06
N ARG A 373 -12.36 6.21 -0.30
CA ARG A 373 -11.25 7.16 -0.14
C ARG A 373 -11.17 7.99 -1.41
N VAL A 374 -11.28 9.29 -1.28
CA VAL A 374 -11.45 10.21 -2.42
C VAL A 374 -10.16 10.92 -2.75
N LEU A 375 -9.51 11.48 -1.74
CA LEU A 375 -8.27 12.27 -1.87
C LEU A 375 -7.30 11.91 -0.76
N SER A 376 -6.01 12.13 -1.03
CA SER A 376 -4.95 12.15 0.00
C SER A 376 -4.22 13.50 -0.09
N VAL A 377 -4.27 14.28 0.99
CA VAL A 377 -3.52 15.53 1.10
C VAL A 377 -2.17 15.21 1.71
N THR A 378 -1.11 15.33 0.92
CA THR A 378 0.25 14.98 1.32
C THR A 378 1.10 16.24 1.45
N ALA A 379 1.83 16.36 2.54
CA ALA A 379 2.75 17.46 2.75
C ALA A 379 4.08 17.01 3.33
N THR A 380 5.14 17.76 3.00
CA THR A 380 6.48 17.62 3.57
C THR A 380 6.82 18.81 4.46
N GLY A 381 7.70 18.61 5.43
CA GLY A 381 8.18 19.66 6.32
C GLY A 381 9.47 19.24 7.01
N LYS A 382 10.19 20.23 7.57
CA LYS A 382 11.45 20.01 8.29
C LYS A 382 11.35 18.97 9.43
N ASP A 383 10.15 18.75 9.94
CA ASP A 383 9.79 17.79 10.98
C ASP A 383 8.32 17.39 10.84
N LEU A 384 7.86 16.43 11.63
CA LEU A 384 6.48 15.95 11.60
C LEU A 384 5.46 17.04 11.97
N THR A 385 5.81 17.96 12.88
CA THR A 385 4.94 19.07 13.26
C THR A 385 4.67 19.96 12.06
N ALA A 386 5.72 20.40 11.36
CA ALA A 386 5.60 21.26 10.18
C ALA A 386 4.89 20.56 9.02
N ALA A 387 5.20 19.29 8.76
CA ALA A 387 4.53 18.51 7.72
C ALA A 387 3.03 18.34 8.02
N ARG A 388 2.69 18.02 9.27
CA ARG A 388 1.31 17.87 9.72
C ARG A 388 0.52 19.18 9.62
N GLU A 389 1.05 20.29 10.14
CA GLU A 389 0.40 21.61 10.06
C GLU A 389 0.12 21.99 8.61
N ARG A 390 1.09 21.76 7.71
CA ARG A 390 0.94 22.03 6.28
C ARG A 390 -0.13 21.16 5.63
N ALA A 391 -0.15 19.85 5.93
CA ALA A 391 -1.15 18.93 5.41
C ALA A 391 -2.58 19.35 5.81
N TYR A 392 -2.80 19.67 7.09
CA TYR A 392 -4.12 20.09 7.56
C TYR A 392 -4.51 21.50 7.09
N THR A 393 -3.55 22.42 6.90
CA THR A 393 -3.81 23.73 6.29
C THR A 393 -4.29 23.57 4.84
N ALA A 394 -3.61 22.75 4.04
CA ALA A 394 -4.00 22.45 2.67
C ALA A 394 -5.36 21.74 2.61
N LEU A 395 -5.57 20.75 3.48
CA LEU A 395 -6.84 20.02 3.60
C LEU A 395 -8.01 20.96 3.88
N GLY A 396 -7.83 21.98 4.73
CA GLY A 396 -8.85 22.96 5.06
C GLY A 396 -9.35 23.81 3.88
N ARG A 397 -8.66 23.78 2.74
CA ARG A 397 -9.11 24.46 1.50
C ARG A 397 -10.09 23.60 0.68
N ILE A 398 -10.08 22.30 0.88
CA ILE A 398 -10.88 21.33 0.13
C ILE A 398 -12.29 21.25 0.70
N ARG A 399 -13.28 21.26 -0.16
CA ARG A 399 -14.70 21.07 0.18
C ARG A 399 -15.26 19.88 -0.57
N LEU A 400 -15.77 18.93 0.17
CA LEU A 400 -16.49 17.76 -0.31
C LEU A 400 -17.61 17.47 0.71
N ASP A 401 -18.86 17.62 0.28
CA ASP A 401 -20.02 17.54 1.17
C ASP A 401 -20.12 16.17 1.86
N GLY A 402 -20.32 16.18 3.20
CA GLY A 402 -20.44 14.97 4.00
C GLY A 402 -19.16 14.14 4.10
N SER A 403 -18.03 14.61 3.58
CA SER A 403 -16.74 13.93 3.73
C SER A 403 -16.26 13.94 5.18
N HIS A 404 -15.40 12.98 5.49
CA HIS A 404 -14.70 12.95 6.77
C HIS A 404 -13.21 12.65 6.60
N HIS A 405 -12.43 13.04 7.58
CA HIS A 405 -11.01 12.73 7.72
C HIS A 405 -10.68 12.65 9.20
N ARG A 406 -9.56 12.03 9.53
CA ARG A 406 -9.05 12.04 10.90
C ARG A 406 -8.29 13.32 11.17
N THR A 407 -8.37 13.81 12.43
CA THR A 407 -7.67 15.02 12.88
C THR A 407 -6.38 14.70 13.64
N ASP A 408 -6.14 13.45 13.97
CA ASP A 408 -5.04 12.97 14.81
C ASP A 408 -3.89 12.29 14.04
N ILE A 409 -3.88 12.32 12.70
CA ILE A 409 -2.80 11.74 11.91
C ILE A 409 -1.45 12.36 12.30
N ALA A 410 -0.48 11.52 12.66
CA ALA A 410 0.85 11.87 13.13
C ALA A 410 0.90 12.72 14.42
N LEU A 411 -0.23 12.97 15.12
CA LEU A 411 -0.28 13.89 16.25
C LEU A 411 0.66 13.47 17.39
N LYS A 412 0.59 12.21 17.82
CA LYS A 412 1.43 11.70 18.91
C LYS A 412 2.92 11.74 18.56
N ALA A 413 3.26 11.34 17.32
CA ALA A 413 4.63 11.32 16.85
C ALA A 413 5.24 12.73 16.65
N ALA A 414 4.41 13.72 16.33
CA ALA A 414 4.83 15.12 16.20
C ALA A 414 5.06 15.80 17.55
N GLN A 415 4.55 15.24 18.65
CA GLN A 415 4.70 15.75 20.01
C GLN A 415 5.81 15.04 20.82
N ALA A 416 6.34 13.93 20.29
CA ALA A 416 7.41 13.15 20.91
C ALA A 416 8.79 13.72 20.57
#